data_e8ae3ca11477332df8222857ad7eb38a
#
_entry.id   e8ae3ca11477332df8222857ad7eb38a
#
_cell.length_a   1.000
_cell.length_b   1.000
_cell.length_c   1.000
_cell.angle_alpha   90.00
_cell.angle_beta   90.00
_cell.angle_gamma   90.00
#
_symmetry.space_group_name_H-M   'P 1'
#
loop_
_entity.id
_entity.type
_entity.pdbx_description
1 polymer ?
#
loop_
_entity_poly.entity_id
_entity_poly.type
_entity_poly.pdbx_seq_one_letter_code
_entity_poly.pdbx_strand_id
1 'polypeptide(L)'
;MFLTMFKGFSIGLSLICAIGAQNAFVLKQGLLKNNIFWICTTCFICDFFLMCMGIFGVGEIISANKILLFILTFAGAIFLIWYGFLSFRSALRGNSNLTLDQNGTKKTSVFQSIMATLGITLLNPHVYLDTVVIIGGVSVTIVDNMEKVFFMIGVMLASGIWFYSLGYGAQKLSVYFMRPKVWRVIEMIIAFIMWIIA
;
A
#
# COMPACT_ATOMS: atom_id res chain seq x y z
N MET A 1 -11.11 -26.06 4.81
CA MET A 1 -10.50 -25.09 5.77
C MET A 1 -9.04 -24.74 5.44
N PHE A 2 -8.07 -25.68 5.61
CA PHE A 2 -6.66 -25.36 5.32
C PHE A 2 -6.43 -24.98 3.83
N LEU A 3 -7.03 -25.72 2.91
CA LEU A 3 -6.96 -25.43 1.48
C LEU A 3 -7.55 -24.06 1.14
N THR A 4 -8.67 -23.69 1.77
CA THR A 4 -9.35 -22.40 1.58
C THR A 4 -8.51 -21.25 2.12
N MET A 5 -7.84 -21.45 3.28
CA MET A 5 -6.87 -20.49 3.81
C MET A 5 -5.68 -20.31 2.88
N PHE A 6 -5.11 -21.41 2.35
CA PHE A 6 -4.01 -21.34 1.38
C PHE A 6 -4.41 -20.67 0.07
N LYS A 7 -5.64 -20.93 -0.42
CA LYS A 7 -6.23 -20.24 -1.57
C LYS A 7 -6.31 -18.73 -1.32
N GLY A 8 -6.82 -18.32 -0.13
CA GLY A 8 -6.87 -16.91 0.28
C GLY A 8 -5.48 -16.28 0.32
N PHE A 9 -4.51 -16.96 0.93
CA PHE A 9 -3.13 -16.51 0.99
C PHE A 9 -2.52 -16.29 -0.40
N SER A 10 -2.67 -17.26 -1.30
CA SER A 10 -2.09 -17.20 -2.64
C SER A 10 -2.71 -16.08 -3.49
N ILE A 11 -4.03 -15.93 -3.45
CA ILE A 11 -4.74 -14.86 -4.16
C ILE A 11 -4.37 -13.50 -3.58
N GLY A 12 -4.44 -13.36 -2.24
CA GLY A 12 -4.07 -12.13 -1.56
C GLY A 12 -2.63 -11.70 -1.87
N LEU A 13 -1.69 -12.64 -1.79
CA LEU A 13 -0.29 -12.37 -2.09
C LEU A 13 -0.09 -11.92 -3.54
N SER A 14 -0.75 -12.55 -4.51
CA SER A 14 -0.63 -12.19 -5.93
C SER A 14 -1.13 -10.79 -6.24
N LEU A 15 -2.21 -10.35 -5.58
CA LEU A 15 -2.77 -9.01 -5.75
C LEU A 15 -1.94 -7.94 -5.03
N ILE A 16 -1.58 -8.19 -3.76
CA ILE A 16 -0.84 -7.22 -2.93
C ILE A 16 0.61 -7.06 -3.42
N CYS A 17 1.21 -8.12 -4.00
CA CYS A 17 2.57 -8.10 -4.54
C CYS A 17 2.69 -7.22 -5.80
N ALA A 18 1.59 -6.91 -6.47
CA ALA A 18 1.58 -6.02 -7.62
C ALA A 18 2.15 -4.64 -7.24
N ILE A 19 3.02 -4.10 -8.09
CA ILE A 19 3.67 -2.82 -7.83
C ILE A 19 2.63 -1.71 -7.98
N GLY A 20 2.22 -1.14 -6.85
CA GLY A 20 1.28 -0.03 -6.77
C GLY A 20 1.83 1.14 -5.96
N ALA A 21 1.04 2.20 -5.86
CA ALA A 21 1.40 3.40 -5.10
C ALA A 21 1.72 3.08 -3.63
N GLN A 22 0.96 2.20 -3.00
CA GLN A 22 1.14 1.78 -1.62
C GLN A 22 2.48 1.04 -1.42
N ASN A 23 2.79 0.07 -2.28
CA ASN A 23 4.05 -0.68 -2.23
C ASN A 23 5.27 0.25 -2.45
N ALA A 24 5.17 1.17 -3.44
CA ALA A 24 6.21 2.16 -3.70
C ALA A 24 6.44 3.08 -2.50
N PHE A 25 5.38 3.49 -1.81
CA PHE A 25 5.46 4.31 -0.60
C PHE A 25 6.11 3.55 0.56
N VAL A 26 5.67 2.32 0.86
CA VAL A 26 6.23 1.47 1.92
C VAL A 26 7.72 1.23 1.67
N LEU A 27 8.09 0.89 0.41
CA LEU A 27 9.47 0.73 0.00
C LEU A 27 10.31 1.98 0.29
N LYS A 28 9.82 3.16 -0.14
CA LYS A 28 10.49 4.44 0.08
C LYS A 28 10.69 4.72 1.56
N GLN A 29 9.66 4.57 2.38
CA GLN A 29 9.73 4.83 3.82
C GLN A 29 10.63 3.81 4.54
N GLY A 30 10.63 2.56 4.07
CA GLY A 30 11.56 1.52 4.52
C GLY A 30 13.01 1.90 4.27
N LEU A 31 13.35 2.34 3.06
CA LEU A 31 14.68 2.81 2.70
C LEU A 31 15.11 4.03 3.55
N LEU A 32 14.18 4.93 3.87
CA LEU A 32 14.39 6.09 4.76
C LEU A 32 14.45 5.73 6.25
N LYS A 33 14.18 4.48 6.63
CA LYS A 33 14.07 4.01 8.02
C LYS A 33 13.05 4.82 8.86
N ASN A 34 11.98 5.28 8.21
CA ASN A 34 11.05 6.23 8.78
C ASN A 34 9.73 5.55 9.20
N ASN A 35 9.47 5.44 10.50
CA ASN A 35 8.22 4.96 11.10
C ASN A 35 7.64 3.67 10.49
N ILE A 36 8.49 2.72 10.08
CA ILE A 36 8.14 1.52 9.29
C ILE A 36 7.04 0.71 9.95
N PHE A 37 7.17 0.46 11.26
CA PHE A 37 6.18 -0.30 12.02
C PHE A 37 4.78 0.31 11.86
N TRP A 38 4.64 1.62 12.08
CA TRP A 38 3.36 2.30 12.00
C TRP A 38 2.78 2.31 10.59
N ILE A 39 3.63 2.46 9.57
CA ILE A 39 3.23 2.43 8.16
C ILE A 39 2.71 1.04 7.78
N CYS A 40 3.48 -0.01 8.06
CA CYS A 40 3.07 -1.39 7.76
C CYS A 40 1.80 -1.79 8.52
N THR A 41 1.68 -1.40 9.80
CA THR A 41 0.48 -1.63 10.61
C THR A 41 -0.73 -0.90 10.02
N THR A 42 -0.57 0.35 9.58
CA THR A 42 -1.67 1.11 8.96
C THR A 42 -2.12 0.47 7.65
N CYS A 43 -1.19 0.04 6.79
CA CYS A 43 -1.52 -0.71 5.58
C CYS A 43 -2.33 -1.98 5.92
N PHE A 44 -1.82 -2.78 6.86
CA PHE A 44 -2.47 -4.02 7.31
C PHE A 44 -3.88 -3.79 7.86
N ILE A 45 -4.07 -2.75 8.68
CA ILE A 45 -5.38 -2.40 9.24
C ILE A 45 -6.34 -1.93 8.15
N CYS A 46 -5.88 -1.11 7.20
CA CYS A 46 -6.71 -0.69 6.07
C CYS A 46 -7.15 -1.90 5.24
N ASP A 47 -6.22 -2.78 4.90
CA ASP A 47 -6.52 -4.01 4.17
C ASP A 47 -7.53 -4.88 4.92
N PHE A 48 -7.35 -5.04 6.25
CA PHE A 48 -8.29 -5.77 7.09
C PHE A 48 -9.73 -5.27 6.92
N PHE A 49 -9.94 -3.97 7.06
CA PHE A 49 -11.28 -3.39 6.94
C PHE A 49 -11.85 -3.51 5.53
N LEU A 50 -11.03 -3.24 4.50
CA LEU A 50 -11.47 -3.32 3.10
C LEU A 50 -11.79 -4.77 2.70
N MET A 51 -10.98 -5.72 3.12
CA MET A 51 -11.20 -7.15 2.85
C MET A 51 -12.41 -7.68 3.62
N CYS A 52 -12.62 -7.27 4.87
CA CYS A 52 -13.84 -7.59 5.61
C CYS A 52 -15.08 -7.08 4.85
N MET A 53 -15.06 -5.84 4.38
CA MET A 53 -16.15 -5.28 3.60
C MET A 53 -16.37 -6.06 2.30
N GLY A 54 -15.32 -6.46 1.60
CA GLY A 54 -15.42 -7.25 0.37
C GLY A 54 -15.98 -8.65 0.62
N ILE A 55 -15.41 -9.38 1.58
CA ILE A 55 -15.74 -10.80 1.82
C ILE A 55 -17.15 -10.97 2.43
N PHE A 56 -17.59 -10.06 3.29
CA PHE A 56 -18.89 -10.15 3.97
C PHE A 56 -20.01 -9.32 3.32
N GLY A 57 -19.82 -8.89 2.07
CA GLY A 57 -20.89 -8.37 1.22
C GLY A 57 -21.20 -6.87 1.35
N VAL A 58 -20.52 -6.13 2.22
CA VAL A 58 -20.68 -4.66 2.32
C VAL A 58 -20.08 -3.95 1.11
N GLY A 59 -19.17 -4.61 0.40
CA GLY A 59 -18.50 -4.09 -0.78
C GLY A 59 -19.40 -3.86 -1.98
N GLU A 60 -20.50 -4.61 -2.11
CA GLU A 60 -21.50 -4.39 -3.17
C GLU A 60 -22.16 -3.01 -3.06
N ILE A 61 -22.37 -2.52 -1.84
CA ILE A 61 -22.97 -1.20 -1.59
C ILE A 61 -22.02 -0.08 -2.05
N ILE A 62 -20.73 -0.23 -1.82
CA ILE A 62 -19.72 0.77 -2.21
C ILE A 62 -19.48 0.76 -3.71
N SER A 63 -19.39 -0.42 -4.33
CA SER A 63 -19.19 -0.56 -5.77
C SER A 63 -20.41 -0.17 -6.59
N ALA A 64 -21.62 -0.29 -6.03
CA ALA A 64 -22.86 0.14 -6.67
C ALA A 64 -23.03 1.67 -6.67
N ASN A 65 -22.36 2.40 -5.80
CA ASN A 65 -22.48 3.86 -5.74
C ASN A 65 -21.46 4.54 -6.67
N LYS A 66 -21.88 4.77 -7.92
CA LYS A 66 -21.05 5.41 -8.97
C LYS A 66 -20.52 6.79 -8.56
N ILE A 67 -21.25 7.55 -7.77
CA ILE A 67 -20.86 8.89 -7.32
C ILE A 67 -19.71 8.76 -6.31
N LEU A 68 -19.81 7.85 -5.35
CA LEU A 68 -18.77 7.60 -4.36
C LEU A 68 -17.48 7.12 -5.02
N LEU A 69 -17.57 6.18 -5.96
CA LEU A 69 -16.42 5.71 -6.74
C LEU A 69 -15.78 6.84 -7.54
N PHE A 70 -16.58 7.68 -8.18
CA PHE A 70 -16.07 8.83 -8.94
C PHE A 70 -15.32 9.82 -8.04
N ILE A 71 -15.88 10.16 -6.87
CA ILE A 71 -15.25 11.07 -5.91
C ILE A 71 -13.92 10.47 -5.40
N LEU A 72 -13.90 9.20 -5.02
CA LEU A 72 -12.70 8.51 -4.54
C LEU A 72 -11.60 8.45 -5.63
N THR A 73 -11.99 8.10 -6.87
CA THR A 73 -11.07 8.04 -7.99
C THR A 73 -10.47 9.42 -8.30
N PHE A 74 -11.29 10.46 -8.33
CA PHE A 74 -10.84 11.81 -8.64
C PHE A 74 -9.95 12.38 -7.54
N ALA A 75 -10.33 12.21 -6.27
CA ALA A 75 -9.51 12.63 -5.12
C ALA A 75 -8.18 11.84 -5.06
N GLY A 76 -8.22 10.55 -5.35
CA GLY A 76 -7.04 9.70 -5.42
C GLY A 76 -6.09 10.11 -6.54
N ALA A 77 -6.61 10.36 -7.74
CA ALA A 77 -5.80 10.82 -8.87
C ALA A 77 -5.08 12.14 -8.55
N ILE A 78 -5.80 13.13 -8.02
CA ILE A 78 -5.20 14.41 -7.60
C ILE A 78 -4.09 14.17 -6.57
N PHE A 79 -4.34 13.34 -5.56
CA PHE A 79 -3.37 13.04 -4.52
C PHE A 79 -2.12 12.34 -5.08
N LEU A 80 -2.29 11.34 -5.97
CA LEU A 80 -1.18 10.62 -6.60
C LEU A 80 -0.37 11.51 -7.54
N ILE A 81 -1.01 12.38 -8.31
CA ILE A 81 -0.34 13.37 -9.16
C ILE A 81 0.53 14.30 -8.30
N TRP A 82 -0.05 14.82 -7.22
CA TRP A 82 0.67 15.69 -6.29
C TRP A 82 1.86 14.99 -5.63
N TYR A 83 1.66 13.77 -5.14
CA TYR A 83 2.72 12.99 -4.50
C TYR A 83 3.82 12.60 -5.52
N GLY A 84 3.42 12.20 -6.74
CA GLY A 84 4.35 11.94 -7.85
C GLY A 84 5.19 13.17 -8.19
N PHE A 85 4.57 14.36 -8.21
CA PHE A 85 5.29 15.61 -8.42
C PHE A 85 6.30 15.93 -7.32
N LEU A 86 5.96 15.67 -6.06
CA LEU A 86 6.90 15.82 -4.93
C LEU A 86 8.11 14.88 -5.08
N SER A 87 7.89 13.62 -5.44
CA SER A 87 8.95 12.66 -5.68
C SER A 87 9.81 13.04 -6.87
N PHE A 88 9.22 13.48 -7.97
CA PHE A 88 9.93 13.97 -9.14
C PHE A 88 10.80 15.20 -8.82
N ARG A 89 10.26 16.17 -8.09
CA ARG A 89 11.01 17.35 -7.63
C ARG A 89 12.18 16.97 -6.72
N SER A 90 12.01 15.96 -5.86
CA SER A 90 13.07 15.41 -5.02
C SER A 90 14.19 14.79 -5.86
N ALA A 91 13.82 14.02 -6.90
CA ALA A 91 14.77 13.44 -7.85
C ALA A 91 15.61 14.49 -8.59
N LEU A 92 14.97 15.58 -9.08
CA LEU A 92 15.65 16.64 -9.83
C LEU A 92 16.60 17.47 -8.95
N ARG A 93 16.21 17.78 -7.74
CA ARG A 93 17.01 18.61 -6.83
C ARG A 93 18.33 17.97 -6.42
N GLY A 94 18.47 16.64 -6.58
CA GLY A 94 19.66 15.91 -6.20
C GLY A 94 19.99 16.02 -4.68
N ASN A 95 19.23 16.86 -3.99
CA ASN A 95 19.21 17.01 -2.56
C ASN A 95 18.35 15.86 -2.01
N SER A 96 18.90 14.66 -2.03
CA SER A 96 18.51 13.75 -0.99
C SER A 96 18.80 14.51 0.33
N ASN A 97 17.75 14.89 1.06
CA ASN A 97 17.87 15.18 2.49
C ASN A 97 18.30 13.90 3.25
N LEU A 98 18.97 13.01 2.54
CA LEU A 98 19.78 11.87 2.94
C LEU A 98 21.23 12.27 3.27
N THR A 99 21.63 13.55 3.20
CA THR A 99 22.66 13.99 4.09
C THR A 99 22.13 13.67 5.47
N LEU A 100 22.55 12.52 5.96
CA LEU A 100 22.62 12.24 7.37
C LEU A 100 23.24 13.50 7.97
N ASP A 101 22.40 14.47 8.28
CA ASP A 101 22.77 15.47 9.22
C ASP A 101 23.15 14.65 10.46
N GLN A 102 24.42 14.60 10.75
CA GLN A 102 24.94 14.01 11.99
C GLN A 102 24.25 14.63 13.21
N ASN A 103 23.41 15.64 13.01
CA ASN A 103 22.61 16.39 13.97
C ASN A 103 21.09 16.25 13.76
N GLY A 104 20.59 15.00 13.64
CA GLY A 104 19.15 14.71 13.80
C GLY A 104 18.32 14.99 12.55
N THR A 105 18.18 13.96 11.72
CA THR A 105 17.10 13.87 10.73
C THR A 105 15.80 14.36 11.35
N LYS A 106 15.12 15.32 10.73
CA LYS A 106 13.71 15.61 11.03
C LYS A 106 12.92 14.34 10.75
N LYS A 107 12.84 13.45 11.75
CA LYS A 107 11.98 12.28 11.69
C LYS A 107 10.58 12.79 11.43
N THR A 108 9.99 12.36 10.33
CA THR A 108 8.58 12.63 10.06
C THR A 108 7.78 12.17 11.26
N SER A 109 6.83 12.97 11.73
CA SER A 109 5.97 12.57 12.84
C SER A 109 5.26 11.27 12.51
N VAL A 110 5.07 10.40 13.51
CA VAL A 110 4.29 9.17 13.36
C VAL A 110 2.91 9.47 12.78
N PHE A 111 2.26 10.52 13.28
CA PHE A 111 0.97 10.98 12.79
C PHE A 111 0.99 11.32 11.29
N GLN A 112 2.00 12.06 10.84
CA GLN A 112 2.15 12.39 9.41
C GLN A 112 2.37 11.15 8.55
N SER A 113 3.13 10.18 9.04
CA SER A 113 3.35 8.91 8.35
C SER A 113 2.06 8.10 8.22
N ILE A 114 1.25 8.04 9.29
CA ILE A 114 -0.06 7.38 9.29
C ILE A 114 -1.00 8.09 8.30
N MET A 115 -1.11 9.42 8.37
CA MET A 115 -1.99 10.18 7.47
C MET A 115 -1.60 10.03 6.00
N ALA A 116 -0.30 10.04 5.69
CA ALA A 116 0.18 9.79 4.33
C ALA A 116 -0.15 8.37 3.87
N THR A 117 0.00 7.37 4.74
CA THR A 117 -0.34 5.97 4.44
C THR A 117 -1.84 5.82 4.18
N LEU A 118 -2.69 6.39 5.03
CA LEU A 118 -4.14 6.40 4.85
C LEU A 118 -4.52 7.06 3.52
N GLY A 119 -3.92 8.20 3.19
CA GLY A 119 -4.16 8.88 1.92
C GLY A 119 -3.81 8.01 0.72
N ILE A 120 -2.60 7.43 0.70
CA ILE A 120 -2.16 6.56 -0.41
C ILE A 120 -3.00 5.29 -0.52
N THR A 121 -3.45 4.73 0.60
CA THR A 121 -4.24 3.49 0.60
C THR A 121 -5.70 3.76 0.26
N LEU A 122 -6.36 4.66 1.01
CA LEU A 122 -7.80 4.84 0.90
C LEU A 122 -8.25 5.73 -0.28
N LEU A 123 -7.38 6.62 -0.76
CA LEU A 123 -7.66 7.41 -1.96
C LEU A 123 -7.24 6.71 -3.26
N ASN A 124 -6.63 5.53 -3.18
CA ASN A 124 -6.27 4.76 -4.35
C ASN A 124 -7.43 3.85 -4.79
N PRO A 125 -8.07 4.12 -5.94
CA PRO A 125 -9.20 3.32 -6.41
C PRO A 125 -8.83 1.87 -6.68
N HIS A 126 -7.59 1.60 -7.04
CA HIS A 126 -7.11 0.25 -7.34
C HIS A 126 -7.18 -0.67 -6.11
N VAL A 127 -6.97 -0.12 -4.91
CA VAL A 127 -7.07 -0.90 -3.67
C VAL A 127 -8.49 -1.44 -3.46
N TYR A 128 -9.51 -0.66 -3.79
CA TYR A 128 -10.91 -1.10 -3.71
C TYR A 128 -11.22 -2.19 -4.75
N LEU A 129 -10.67 -2.09 -5.96
CA LEU A 129 -10.83 -3.12 -6.98
C LEU A 129 -10.21 -4.45 -6.51
N ASP A 130 -9.02 -4.41 -5.97
CA ASP A 130 -8.31 -5.61 -5.52
C ASP A 130 -8.97 -6.23 -4.28
N THR A 131 -9.25 -5.42 -3.26
CA THR A 131 -9.71 -5.93 -1.96
C THR A 131 -11.21 -6.16 -1.90
N VAL A 132 -12.01 -5.25 -2.46
CA VAL A 132 -13.47 -5.32 -2.37
C VAL A 132 -14.05 -6.12 -3.54
N VAL A 133 -13.62 -5.82 -4.78
CA VAL A 133 -14.21 -6.46 -5.96
C VAL A 133 -13.60 -7.83 -6.21
N ILE A 134 -12.28 -7.96 -6.32
CA ILE A 134 -11.64 -9.24 -6.68
C ILE A 134 -11.70 -10.21 -5.50
N ILE A 135 -11.19 -9.83 -4.33
CA ILE A 135 -11.21 -10.71 -3.15
C ILE A 135 -12.64 -10.99 -2.71
N GLY A 136 -13.50 -9.97 -2.68
CA GLY A 136 -14.93 -10.12 -2.41
C GLY A 136 -15.63 -11.05 -3.42
N GLY A 137 -15.39 -10.85 -4.71
CA GLY A 137 -15.93 -11.69 -5.78
C GLY A 137 -15.53 -13.17 -5.67
N VAL A 138 -14.24 -13.44 -5.32
CA VAL A 138 -13.81 -14.81 -5.04
C VAL A 138 -14.51 -15.38 -3.81
N SER A 139 -14.75 -14.57 -2.78
CA SER A 139 -15.42 -15.03 -1.54
C SER A 139 -16.86 -15.46 -1.75
N VAL A 140 -17.55 -14.91 -2.76
CA VAL A 140 -18.95 -15.31 -3.11
C VAL A 140 -19.01 -16.78 -3.53
N THR A 141 -17.95 -17.33 -4.11
CA THR A 141 -17.90 -18.76 -4.48
C THR A 141 -17.77 -19.69 -3.28
N ILE A 142 -17.55 -19.16 -2.08
CA ILE A 142 -17.41 -19.91 -0.83
C ILE A 142 -18.75 -19.83 -0.09
N VAL A 143 -19.46 -20.95 -0.03
CA VAL A 143 -20.80 -21.00 0.55
C VAL A 143 -20.76 -21.04 2.09
N ASP A 144 -19.82 -21.76 2.65
CA ASP A 144 -19.69 -21.94 4.11
C ASP A 144 -19.03 -20.71 4.76
N ASN A 145 -19.69 -20.15 5.76
CA ASN A 145 -19.20 -18.99 6.51
C ASN A 145 -17.86 -19.25 7.25
N MET A 146 -17.66 -20.46 7.75
CA MET A 146 -16.39 -20.82 8.37
C MET A 146 -15.26 -20.85 7.34
N GLU A 147 -15.50 -21.34 6.13
CA GLU A 147 -14.51 -21.31 5.05
C GLU A 147 -14.21 -19.88 4.59
N LYS A 148 -15.20 -18.97 4.60
CA LYS A 148 -14.95 -17.52 4.35
C LYS A 148 -13.99 -16.93 5.38
N VAL A 149 -14.15 -17.29 6.66
CA VAL A 149 -13.25 -16.84 7.73
C VAL A 149 -11.82 -17.36 7.49
N PHE A 150 -11.67 -18.64 7.13
CA PHE A 150 -10.34 -19.20 6.81
C PHE A 150 -9.74 -18.55 5.55
N PHE A 151 -10.55 -18.25 4.55
CA PHE A 151 -10.12 -17.50 3.37
C PHE A 151 -9.60 -16.12 3.76
N MET A 152 -10.37 -15.38 4.58
CA MET A 152 -9.97 -14.06 5.09
C MET A 152 -8.66 -14.13 5.88
N ILE A 153 -8.49 -15.11 6.78
CA ILE A 153 -7.25 -15.32 7.53
C ILE A 153 -6.07 -15.49 6.56
N GLY A 154 -6.25 -16.29 5.51
CA GLY A 154 -5.23 -16.48 4.47
C GLY A 154 -4.82 -15.17 3.79
N VAL A 155 -5.80 -14.38 3.35
CA VAL A 155 -5.54 -13.08 2.70
C VAL A 155 -4.86 -12.11 3.67
N MET A 156 -5.28 -12.07 4.92
CA MET A 156 -4.68 -11.22 5.96
C MET A 156 -3.23 -11.61 6.28
N LEU A 157 -2.94 -12.91 6.33
CA LEU A 157 -1.57 -13.38 6.49
C LEU A 157 -0.69 -12.92 5.31
N ALA A 158 -1.20 -12.96 4.08
CA ALA A 158 -0.49 -12.45 2.92
C ALA A 158 -0.18 -10.96 3.04
N SER A 159 -1.16 -10.13 3.41
CA SER A 159 -0.99 -8.68 3.63
C SER A 159 0.05 -8.39 4.71
N GLY A 160 -0.08 -9.02 5.88
CA GLY A 160 0.87 -8.84 6.98
C GLY A 160 2.28 -9.23 6.58
N ILE A 161 2.48 -10.44 6.07
CA ILE A 161 3.79 -10.94 5.65
C ILE A 161 4.39 -10.02 4.59
N TRP A 162 3.59 -9.60 3.60
CA TRP A 162 4.07 -8.75 2.51
C TRP A 162 4.55 -7.38 3.00
N PHE A 163 3.70 -6.60 3.68
CA PHE A 163 4.06 -5.24 4.08
C PHE A 163 5.20 -5.19 5.08
N TYR A 164 5.22 -6.09 6.05
CA TYR A 164 6.33 -6.15 7.01
C TYR A 164 7.63 -6.62 6.33
N SER A 165 7.56 -7.59 5.42
CA SER A 165 8.73 -8.04 4.65
C SER A 165 9.26 -6.94 3.74
N LEU A 166 8.37 -6.21 3.04
CA LEU A 166 8.74 -5.11 2.17
C LEU A 166 9.36 -3.95 2.96
N GLY A 167 8.71 -3.51 4.04
CA GLY A 167 9.17 -2.38 4.86
C GLY A 167 10.50 -2.66 5.55
N TYR A 168 10.61 -3.77 6.26
CA TYR A 168 11.84 -4.14 6.96
C TYR A 168 12.94 -4.65 6.03
N GLY A 169 12.56 -5.31 4.92
CA GLY A 169 13.49 -5.68 3.85
C GLY A 169 14.14 -4.45 3.22
N ALA A 170 13.34 -3.45 2.88
CA ALA A 170 13.83 -2.17 2.39
C ALA A 170 14.74 -1.48 3.40
N GLN A 171 14.41 -1.52 4.70
CA GLN A 171 15.25 -0.97 5.75
C GLN A 171 16.64 -1.60 5.78
N LYS A 172 16.72 -2.93 5.67
CA LYS A 172 18.02 -3.64 5.63
C LYS A 172 18.81 -3.29 4.38
N LEU A 173 18.15 -3.15 3.26
CA LEU A 173 18.75 -2.81 1.97
C LEU A 173 19.13 -1.32 1.85
N SER A 174 18.67 -0.47 2.77
CA SER A 174 18.88 0.98 2.71
C SER A 174 20.35 1.38 2.53
N VAL A 175 21.30 0.65 3.13
CA VAL A 175 22.74 0.92 3.02
C VAL A 175 23.23 0.88 1.56
N TYR A 176 22.67 -0.01 0.74
CA TYR A 176 23.04 -0.14 -0.67
C TYR A 176 22.36 0.89 -1.55
N PHE A 177 21.16 1.34 -1.16
CA PHE A 177 20.30 2.23 -1.96
C PHE A 177 20.48 3.72 -1.60
N MET A 178 21.23 4.06 -0.55
CA MET A 178 21.45 5.45 -0.12
C MET A 178 22.47 6.22 -0.97
N ARG A 179 23.03 5.61 -2.04
CA ARG A 179 23.88 6.35 -2.98
C ARG A 179 23.03 7.41 -3.71
N PRO A 180 23.49 8.67 -3.83
CA PRO A 180 22.67 9.76 -4.41
C PRO A 180 22.13 9.46 -5.81
N LYS A 181 22.91 8.74 -6.65
CA LYS A 181 22.48 8.34 -7.99
C LYS A 181 21.33 7.32 -7.95
N VAL A 182 21.46 6.30 -7.07
CA VAL A 182 20.45 5.24 -6.93
C VAL A 182 19.16 5.82 -6.35
N TRP A 183 19.29 6.71 -5.38
CA TRP A 183 18.13 7.38 -4.78
C TRP A 183 17.35 8.21 -5.81
N ARG A 184 18.05 8.95 -6.67
CA ARG A 184 17.41 9.70 -7.76
C ARG A 184 16.59 8.80 -8.69
N VAL A 185 17.13 7.62 -9.03
CA VAL A 185 16.43 6.63 -9.85
C VAL A 185 15.18 6.12 -9.15
N ILE A 186 15.28 5.80 -7.85
CA ILE A 186 14.13 5.34 -7.05
C ILE A 186 13.02 6.40 -7.01
N GLU A 187 13.36 7.65 -6.73
CA GLU A 187 12.39 8.74 -6.69
C GLU A 187 11.73 8.99 -8.06
N MET A 188 12.49 8.83 -9.15
CA MET A 188 11.92 8.87 -10.50
C MET A 188 10.94 7.72 -10.74
N ILE A 189 11.34 6.49 -10.42
CA ILE A 189 10.46 5.31 -10.57
C ILE A 189 9.17 5.50 -9.77
N ILE A 190 9.26 5.96 -8.52
CA ILE A 190 8.10 6.23 -7.68
C ILE A 190 7.19 7.29 -8.32
N ALA A 191 7.76 8.39 -8.82
CA ALA A 191 6.99 9.44 -9.49
C ALA A 191 6.23 8.89 -10.72
N PHE A 192 6.90 8.10 -11.57
CA PHE A 192 6.27 7.49 -12.73
C PHE A 192 5.17 6.49 -12.35
N ILE A 193 5.40 5.63 -11.33
CA ILE A 193 4.39 4.70 -10.83
C ILE A 193 3.16 5.48 -10.36
N MET A 194 3.35 6.55 -9.58
CA MET A 194 2.24 7.36 -9.07
C MET A 194 1.44 8.03 -10.20
N TRP A 195 2.10 8.49 -11.27
CA TRP A 195 1.44 9.11 -12.42
C TRP A 195 0.76 8.13 -13.36
N ILE A 196 1.28 6.89 -13.48
CA ILE A 196 0.62 5.84 -14.27
C ILE A 196 -0.67 5.35 -13.58
N ILE A 197 -0.67 5.33 -12.25
CA ILE A 197 -1.84 4.89 -11.47
C ILE A 197 -2.90 6.00 -11.35
N ALA A 198 -2.50 7.28 -11.41
CA ALA A 198 -3.40 8.43 -11.30
C ALA A 198 -4.30 8.59 -12.52
#